data_7eab62a4bcaa02290e53d55223cf9c84
#
_entry.id   7eab62a4bcaa02290e53d55223cf9c84
#
_cell.length_a   1.000
_cell.length_b   1.000
_cell.length_c   1.000
_cell.angle_alpha   90.00
_cell.angle_beta   90.00
_cell.angle_gamma   90.00
#
_symmetry.space_group_name_H-M   'P 1'
#
loop_
_entity.id
_entity.type
_entity.pdbx_description
1 polymer ?
#
loop_
_entity_poly.entity_id
_entity_poly.type
_entity_poly.pdbx_seq_one_letter_code
_entity_poly.pdbx_strand_id
1 'polypeptide(L)'
;MQNISISYADISFLCQATALSKQLNLPLVDLSSGINKKFTDTNFSVHLSSAGISFISHAKTHGAVSCDFVSGSNRHRRNYGGGNGQMIAKAVGLSGKFTPSVLDVTAGLGADAFILASLGCQMQLIERNPIVHCLLRDGLDRAAISGIEDSDLAGVINNINLLNEDSISHLDAIGPLNRPDIIYVDPMFPERKKSAQVKKEMQALHQIVGGDEDSHKILEL
;
A
#
# COMPACT_ATOMS: atom_id res chain seq x y z
N MET A 1 6.19 -11.43 -18.17
CA MET A 1 6.46 -11.21 -16.73
C MET A 1 7.39 -10.03 -16.62
N GLN A 2 7.08 -9.06 -15.76
CA GLN A 2 7.98 -7.94 -15.52
C GLN A 2 9.20 -8.50 -14.77
N ASN A 3 10.41 -8.14 -15.23
CA ASN A 3 11.64 -8.55 -14.59
C ASN A 3 11.86 -7.71 -13.33
N ILE A 4 11.41 -8.22 -12.18
CA ILE A 4 11.52 -7.56 -10.87
C ILE A 4 12.55 -8.33 -10.05
N SER A 5 13.38 -7.62 -9.28
CA SER A 5 14.33 -8.18 -8.31
C SER A 5 14.13 -7.60 -6.92
N ILE A 6 14.76 -8.23 -5.93
CA ILE A 6 15.01 -7.62 -4.62
C ILE A 6 16.40 -7.01 -4.64
N SER A 7 16.55 -5.80 -4.09
CA SER A 7 17.84 -5.14 -3.95
C SER A 7 17.95 -4.43 -2.60
N TYR A 8 19.16 -4.10 -2.19
CA TYR A 8 19.42 -3.42 -0.92
C TYR A 8 20.53 -2.39 -1.05
N ALA A 9 20.44 -1.32 -0.24
CA ALA A 9 21.38 -0.20 -0.28
C ALA A 9 22.71 -0.51 0.43
N ASP A 10 22.70 -1.36 1.46
CA ASP A 10 23.84 -1.66 2.32
C ASP A 10 23.78 -3.09 2.81
N ILE A 11 24.94 -3.68 3.14
CA ILE A 11 25.07 -5.07 3.58
C ILE A 11 24.27 -5.39 4.85
N SER A 12 23.98 -4.39 5.68
CA SER A 12 23.13 -4.55 6.87
C SER A 12 21.72 -5.01 6.55
N PHE A 13 21.23 -4.76 5.33
CA PHE A 13 19.92 -5.20 4.85
C PHE A 13 19.94 -6.59 4.20
N LEU A 14 21.10 -7.24 4.04
CA LEU A 14 21.22 -8.52 3.33
C LEU A 14 20.31 -9.61 3.91
N CYS A 15 20.22 -9.72 5.22
CA CYS A 15 19.39 -10.73 5.88
C CYS A 15 17.89 -10.53 5.53
N GLN A 16 17.40 -9.29 5.66
CA GLN A 16 16.03 -8.94 5.34
C GLN A 16 15.74 -9.09 3.85
N ALA A 17 16.66 -8.65 2.99
CA ALA A 17 16.55 -8.78 1.54
C ALA A 17 16.51 -10.26 1.10
N THR A 18 17.31 -11.12 1.75
CA THR A 18 17.29 -12.56 1.48
C THR A 18 15.96 -13.21 1.91
N ALA A 19 15.41 -12.82 3.06
CA ALA A 19 14.12 -13.30 3.52
C ALA A 19 13.00 -12.87 2.56
N LEU A 20 12.99 -11.59 2.17
CA LEU A 20 12.01 -11.04 1.24
C LEU A 20 12.11 -11.68 -0.17
N SER A 21 13.32 -11.93 -0.66
CA SER A 21 13.59 -12.65 -1.92
C SER A 21 12.93 -14.04 -1.92
N LYS A 22 13.04 -14.76 -0.83
CA LYS A 22 12.40 -16.07 -0.67
C LYS A 22 10.87 -15.95 -0.58
N GLN A 23 10.38 -15.00 0.21
CA GLN A 23 8.95 -14.78 0.41
C GLN A 23 8.24 -14.42 -0.90
N LEU A 24 8.83 -13.51 -1.69
CA LEU A 24 8.26 -13.03 -2.95
C LEU A 24 8.65 -13.88 -4.16
N ASN A 25 9.53 -14.85 -3.98
CA ASN A 25 10.11 -15.68 -5.05
C ASN A 25 10.73 -14.82 -6.17
N LEU A 26 11.51 -13.79 -5.77
CA LEU A 26 12.18 -12.87 -6.67
C LEU A 26 13.71 -12.98 -6.54
N PRO A 27 14.49 -12.76 -7.62
CA PRO A 27 15.93 -12.82 -7.57
C PRO A 27 16.50 -11.70 -6.69
N LEU A 28 17.54 -12.01 -5.91
CA LEU A 28 18.27 -11.05 -5.09
C LEU A 28 19.43 -10.45 -5.90
N VAL A 29 19.56 -9.12 -5.89
CA VAL A 29 20.63 -8.38 -6.55
C VAL A 29 21.35 -7.48 -5.53
N ASP A 30 22.67 -7.63 -5.43
CA ASP A 30 23.51 -6.79 -4.58
C ASP A 30 23.85 -5.48 -5.29
N LEU A 31 23.34 -4.37 -4.77
CA LEU A 31 23.68 -3.01 -5.23
C LEU A 31 24.68 -2.31 -4.30
N SER A 32 25.02 -2.88 -3.15
CA SER A 32 25.87 -2.26 -2.13
C SER A 32 27.32 -2.09 -2.58
N SER A 33 27.75 -2.90 -3.54
CA SER A 33 29.15 -2.94 -3.99
C SER A 33 29.54 -1.83 -4.97
N GLY A 34 28.63 -0.92 -5.33
CA GLY A 34 28.89 0.16 -6.29
C GLY A 34 29.28 -0.32 -7.70
N ILE A 35 29.39 -1.61 -7.90
CA ILE A 35 29.68 -2.19 -9.20
C ILE A 35 28.38 -2.02 -10.01
N ASN A 36 28.45 -1.20 -11.05
CA ASN A 36 27.50 -1.21 -12.16
C ASN A 36 27.52 -2.60 -12.84
N LYS A 37 27.18 -3.65 -12.09
CA LYS A 37 26.71 -4.87 -12.73
C LYS A 37 25.48 -4.42 -13.48
N LYS A 38 25.60 -4.35 -14.80
CA LYS A 38 24.49 -4.20 -15.71
C LYS A 38 23.34 -5.01 -15.09
N PHE A 39 22.26 -4.30 -14.72
CA PHE A 39 21.00 -4.95 -14.46
C PHE A 39 20.59 -5.61 -15.77
N THR A 40 21.18 -6.75 -16.07
CA THR A 40 21.12 -7.30 -17.41
C THR A 40 19.74 -7.82 -17.70
N ASP A 41 18.90 -8.04 -16.64
CA ASP A 41 17.64 -8.75 -16.82
C ASP A 41 16.46 -8.22 -15.98
N THR A 42 16.61 -7.20 -15.12
CA THR A 42 15.49 -6.66 -14.33
C THR A 42 15.28 -5.17 -14.57
N ASN A 43 14.02 -4.80 -14.80
CA ASN A 43 13.65 -3.40 -15.04
C ASN A 43 13.29 -2.67 -13.74
N PHE A 44 12.99 -3.42 -12.69
CA PHE A 44 12.49 -2.93 -11.41
C PHE A 44 13.11 -3.67 -10.23
N SER A 45 13.13 -3.01 -9.07
CA SER A 45 13.47 -3.66 -7.80
C SER A 45 12.52 -3.24 -6.67
N VAL A 46 12.23 -4.20 -5.81
CA VAL A 46 11.83 -3.92 -4.43
C VAL A 46 13.12 -3.68 -3.65
N HIS A 47 13.36 -2.44 -3.26
CA HIS A 47 14.63 -1.96 -2.72
C HIS A 47 14.54 -1.67 -1.22
N LEU A 48 15.44 -2.27 -0.44
CA LEU A 48 15.55 -2.08 1.01
C LEU A 48 16.62 -1.04 1.32
N SER A 49 16.29 -0.06 2.16
CA SER A 49 17.21 0.98 2.61
C SER A 49 16.83 1.47 4.02
N SER A 50 17.63 2.38 4.58
CA SER A 50 17.30 3.05 5.85
C SER A 50 16.01 3.87 5.81
N ALA A 51 15.52 4.24 4.63
CA ALA A 51 14.23 4.90 4.44
C ALA A 51 13.03 3.94 4.38
N GLY A 52 13.27 2.62 4.47
CA GLY A 52 12.28 1.58 4.33
C GLY A 52 12.31 0.90 2.98
N ILE A 53 11.22 0.19 2.65
CA ILE A 53 11.05 -0.55 1.40
C ILE A 53 10.43 0.36 0.34
N SER A 54 11.01 0.34 -0.86
CA SER A 54 10.51 1.09 -2.02
C SER A 54 10.53 0.26 -3.29
N PHE A 55 9.63 0.56 -4.22
CA PHE A 55 9.67 0.03 -5.58
C PHE A 55 10.35 1.05 -6.49
N ILE A 56 11.42 0.64 -7.15
CA ILE A 56 12.23 1.51 -7.99
C ILE A 56 12.29 1.01 -9.42
N SER A 57 12.26 1.94 -10.40
CA SER A 57 12.51 1.68 -11.81
C SER A 57 13.97 1.95 -12.14
N HIS A 58 14.65 0.98 -12.74
CA HIS A 58 16.04 1.15 -13.17
C HIS A 58 16.18 2.10 -14.37
N ALA A 59 15.14 2.20 -15.19
CA ALA A 59 15.07 3.16 -16.29
C ALA A 59 14.77 4.59 -15.83
N LYS A 60 14.55 4.80 -14.51
CA LYS A 60 14.20 6.10 -13.91
C LYS A 60 12.97 6.77 -14.56
N THR A 61 12.04 5.96 -15.03
CA THR A 61 10.80 6.43 -15.67
C THR A 61 9.88 7.13 -14.70
N HIS A 62 9.96 6.75 -13.42
CA HIS A 62 9.27 7.38 -12.29
C HIS A 62 10.18 7.40 -11.05
N GLY A 63 9.78 8.16 -10.03
CA GLY A 63 10.44 8.15 -8.71
C GLY A 63 10.25 6.82 -7.99
N ALA A 64 10.98 6.63 -6.89
CA ALA A 64 10.74 5.53 -5.98
C ALA A 64 9.32 5.62 -5.40
N VAL A 65 8.62 4.47 -5.32
CA VAL A 65 7.29 4.37 -4.72
C VAL A 65 7.42 3.65 -3.38
N SER A 66 6.92 4.26 -2.33
CA SER A 66 6.89 3.72 -0.97
C SER A 66 5.65 4.23 -0.23
N CYS A 67 5.23 3.54 0.81
CA CYS A 67 4.21 4.06 1.71
C CYS A 67 4.86 4.91 2.81
N ASP A 68 4.36 6.13 3.01
CA ASP A 68 4.81 7.02 4.08
C ASP A 68 3.58 7.59 4.83
N PHE A 69 3.41 7.16 6.08
CA PHE A 69 2.35 7.61 6.97
C PHE A 69 2.84 8.56 8.07
N VAL A 70 4.15 8.76 8.16
CA VAL A 70 4.80 9.57 9.19
C VAL A 70 4.99 11.00 8.72
N SER A 71 5.33 11.18 7.44
CA SER A 71 5.64 12.49 6.87
C SER A 71 4.76 12.84 5.65
N GLY A 72 5.07 13.94 4.98
CA GLY A 72 4.49 14.28 3.68
C GLY A 72 2.98 14.53 3.69
N SER A 73 2.31 14.10 2.62
CA SER A 73 0.89 14.38 2.36
C SER A 73 -0.05 13.67 3.35
N ASN A 74 0.29 12.47 3.79
CA ASN A 74 -0.56 11.72 4.72
C ASN A 74 -0.58 12.36 6.11
N ARG A 75 0.59 12.81 6.62
CA ARG A 75 0.65 13.59 7.87
C ARG A 75 -0.14 14.90 7.75
N HIS A 76 0.00 15.61 6.63
CA HIS A 76 -0.76 16.85 6.41
C HIS A 76 -2.27 16.59 6.36
N ARG A 77 -2.72 15.56 5.64
CA ARG A 77 -4.15 15.18 5.58
C ARG A 77 -4.69 14.77 6.95
N ARG A 78 -3.91 14.00 7.74
CA ARG A 78 -4.26 13.63 9.12
C ARG A 78 -4.51 14.88 9.98
N ASN A 79 -3.60 15.86 9.92
CA ASN A 79 -3.63 17.01 10.83
C ASN A 79 -4.55 18.13 10.35
N TYR A 80 -4.72 18.30 9.03
CA TYR A 80 -5.34 19.48 8.42
C TYR A 80 -6.36 19.16 7.34
N GLY A 81 -6.68 17.90 7.10
CA GLY A 81 -7.49 17.45 5.96
C GLY A 81 -8.99 17.73 6.04
N GLY A 82 -9.48 18.45 7.08
CA GLY A 82 -10.90 18.83 7.20
C GLY A 82 -11.81 17.78 7.87
N GLY A 83 -11.24 16.76 8.52
CA GLY A 83 -11.98 15.80 9.34
C GLY A 83 -13.12 15.10 8.58
N ASN A 84 -14.29 14.97 9.22
CA ASN A 84 -15.49 14.34 8.65
C ASN A 84 -16.06 15.07 7.40
N GLY A 85 -15.56 16.25 7.07
CA GLY A 85 -15.93 16.98 5.86
C GLY A 85 -15.31 16.42 4.58
N GLN A 86 -14.32 15.56 4.67
CA GLN A 86 -13.68 14.94 3.51
C GLN A 86 -14.67 14.06 2.71
N MET A 87 -14.50 14.03 1.38
CA MET A 87 -15.39 13.25 0.52
C MET A 87 -15.37 11.76 0.87
N ILE A 88 -14.21 11.22 1.19
CA ILE A 88 -14.07 9.81 1.58
C ILE A 88 -14.82 9.49 2.88
N ALA A 89 -14.76 10.40 3.88
CA ALA A 89 -15.50 10.23 5.13
C ALA A 89 -17.02 10.21 4.89
N LYS A 90 -17.50 11.07 4.00
CA LYS A 90 -18.91 11.09 3.59
C LYS A 90 -19.30 9.82 2.82
N ALA A 91 -18.41 9.33 1.95
CA ALA A 91 -18.66 8.11 1.16
C ALA A 91 -18.90 6.88 2.04
N VAL A 92 -18.18 6.75 3.16
CA VAL A 92 -18.39 5.66 4.13
C VAL A 92 -19.45 5.98 5.20
N GLY A 93 -20.18 7.10 5.07
CA GLY A 93 -21.24 7.48 6.01
C GLY A 93 -20.75 7.93 7.39
N LEU A 94 -19.45 8.27 7.53
CA LEU A 94 -18.87 8.74 8.78
C LEU A 94 -19.57 10.03 9.25
N SER A 95 -20.04 10.03 10.49
CA SER A 95 -20.74 11.17 11.10
C SER A 95 -20.39 11.29 12.58
N GLY A 96 -20.82 12.39 13.24
CA GLY A 96 -20.63 12.54 14.69
C GLY A 96 -21.33 11.49 15.55
N LYS A 97 -22.20 10.65 14.97
CA LYS A 97 -22.97 9.62 15.66
C LYS A 97 -22.63 8.19 15.20
N PHE A 98 -21.90 8.03 14.11
CA PHE A 98 -21.61 6.74 13.52
C PHE A 98 -20.18 6.73 12.97
N THR A 99 -19.38 5.81 13.49
CA THR A 99 -18.00 5.52 13.04
C THR A 99 -17.97 4.07 12.57
N PRO A 100 -17.99 3.82 11.26
CA PRO A 100 -18.10 2.47 10.71
C PRO A 100 -16.83 1.66 10.86
N SER A 101 -16.99 0.33 10.91
CA SER A 101 -15.96 -0.61 10.52
C SER A 101 -15.95 -0.72 8.99
N VAL A 102 -14.76 -0.63 8.38
CA VAL A 102 -14.60 -0.58 6.93
C VAL A 102 -13.67 -1.69 6.46
N LEU A 103 -14.11 -2.47 5.49
CA LEU A 103 -13.29 -3.40 4.74
C LEU A 103 -12.91 -2.76 3.41
N ASP A 104 -11.64 -2.41 3.25
CA ASP A 104 -11.08 -1.94 1.99
C ASP A 104 -10.54 -3.16 1.22
N VAL A 105 -11.23 -3.54 0.16
CA VAL A 105 -10.89 -4.70 -0.69
C VAL A 105 -9.95 -4.36 -1.84
N THR A 106 -9.49 -3.11 -1.92
CA THR A 106 -8.60 -2.56 -2.95
C THR A 106 -7.51 -1.69 -2.33
N ALA A 107 -6.90 -2.14 -1.24
CA ALA A 107 -6.10 -1.31 -0.34
C ALA A 107 -4.94 -0.54 -1.00
N GLY A 108 -4.26 -1.12 -2.00
CA GLY A 108 -3.15 -0.47 -2.69
C GLY A 108 -2.07 0.02 -1.71
N LEU A 109 -1.73 1.32 -1.78
CA LEU A 109 -0.77 1.94 -0.86
C LEU A 109 -1.41 2.47 0.45
N GLY A 110 -2.70 2.20 0.68
CA GLY A 110 -3.38 2.46 1.95
C GLY A 110 -3.65 3.93 2.29
N ALA A 111 -3.52 4.86 1.32
CA ALA A 111 -3.64 6.29 1.60
C ALA A 111 -5.04 6.68 2.12
N ASP A 112 -6.09 6.15 1.52
CA ASP A 112 -7.47 6.42 1.90
C ASP A 112 -7.84 5.71 3.20
N ALA A 113 -7.40 4.45 3.33
CA ALA A 113 -7.57 3.69 4.57
C ALA A 113 -6.92 4.38 5.77
N PHE A 114 -5.70 4.93 5.61
CA PHE A 114 -5.02 5.69 6.65
C PHE A 114 -5.83 6.93 7.08
N ILE A 115 -6.44 7.64 6.14
CA ILE A 115 -7.30 8.79 6.46
C ILE A 115 -8.55 8.35 7.21
N LEU A 116 -9.23 7.29 6.78
CA LEU A 116 -10.41 6.78 7.50
C LEU A 116 -10.04 6.30 8.90
N ALA A 117 -8.92 5.59 9.06
CA ALA A 117 -8.41 5.20 10.38
C ALA A 117 -8.10 6.42 11.27
N SER A 118 -7.54 7.50 10.71
CA SER A 118 -7.27 8.75 11.45
C SER A 118 -8.54 9.48 11.91
N LEU A 119 -9.68 9.16 11.29
CA LEU A 119 -11.00 9.65 11.68
C LEU A 119 -11.74 8.68 12.63
N GLY A 120 -11.06 7.60 13.06
CA GLY A 120 -11.55 6.66 14.06
C GLY A 120 -12.14 5.36 13.49
N CYS A 121 -12.27 5.21 12.16
CA CYS A 121 -12.79 3.99 11.57
C CYS A 121 -11.86 2.79 11.86
N GLN A 122 -12.45 1.63 12.15
CA GLN A 122 -11.72 0.36 12.18
C GLN A 122 -11.57 -0.14 10.75
N MET A 123 -10.32 -0.31 10.31
CA MET A 123 -9.99 -0.63 8.92
C MET A 123 -9.46 -2.05 8.81
N GLN A 124 -10.06 -2.86 7.98
CA GLN A 124 -9.49 -4.10 7.48
C GLN A 124 -9.12 -3.91 6.01
N LEU A 125 -7.87 -4.17 5.67
CA LEU A 125 -7.32 -3.94 4.34
C LEU A 125 -6.97 -5.25 3.67
N ILE A 126 -7.41 -5.43 2.43
CA ILE A 126 -7.05 -6.58 1.60
C ILE A 126 -6.19 -6.08 0.44
N GLU A 127 -5.00 -6.66 0.32
CA GLU A 127 -4.12 -6.42 -0.82
C GLU A 127 -3.58 -7.75 -1.35
N ARG A 128 -4.00 -8.11 -2.56
CA ARG A 128 -3.65 -9.40 -3.17
C ARG A 128 -2.24 -9.44 -3.76
N ASN A 129 -1.75 -8.27 -4.23
CA ASN A 129 -0.42 -8.21 -4.82
C ASN A 129 0.64 -8.25 -3.72
N PRO A 130 1.52 -9.26 -3.66
CA PRO A 130 2.45 -9.44 -2.55
C PRO A 130 3.52 -8.32 -2.49
N ILE A 131 3.84 -7.66 -3.61
CA ILE A 131 4.79 -6.53 -3.62
C ILE A 131 4.12 -5.28 -3.04
N VAL A 132 2.89 -4.97 -3.46
CA VAL A 132 2.15 -3.82 -2.93
C VAL A 132 1.85 -4.02 -1.44
N HIS A 133 1.43 -5.23 -1.05
CA HIS A 133 1.26 -5.60 0.35
C HIS A 133 2.55 -5.38 1.16
N CYS A 134 3.72 -5.77 0.61
CA CYS A 134 5.01 -5.58 1.27
C CYS A 134 5.33 -4.09 1.49
N LEU A 135 5.09 -3.23 0.48
CA LEU A 135 5.28 -1.78 0.58
C LEU A 135 4.35 -1.17 1.65
N LEU A 136 3.07 -1.58 1.64
CA LEU A 136 2.09 -1.09 2.60
C LEU A 136 2.43 -1.54 4.03
N ARG A 137 2.80 -2.81 4.22
CA ARG A 137 3.23 -3.36 5.51
C ARG A 137 4.43 -2.59 6.07
N ASP A 138 5.48 -2.39 5.27
CA ASP A 138 6.65 -1.59 5.67
C ASP A 138 6.27 -0.18 6.11
N GLY A 139 5.38 0.48 5.38
CA GLY A 139 4.88 1.82 5.75
C GLY A 139 4.14 1.82 7.09
N LEU A 140 3.29 0.83 7.34
CA LEU A 140 2.56 0.67 8.60
C LEU A 140 3.52 0.36 9.75
N ASP A 141 4.50 -0.53 9.55
CA ASP A 141 5.47 -0.91 10.58
C ASP A 141 6.36 0.29 10.98
N ARG A 142 6.81 1.11 10.00
CA ARG A 142 7.54 2.35 10.29
C ARG A 142 6.67 3.37 11.03
N ALA A 143 5.40 3.48 10.66
CA ALA A 143 4.47 4.35 11.37
C ALA A 143 4.19 3.86 12.80
N ALA A 144 4.11 2.55 13.03
CA ALA A 144 3.97 1.97 14.36
C ALA A 144 5.18 2.32 15.26
N ILE A 145 6.40 2.23 14.72
CA ILE A 145 7.63 2.65 15.44
C ILE A 145 7.57 4.13 15.79
N SER A 146 7.19 4.99 14.84
CA SER A 146 7.04 6.44 15.08
C SER A 146 5.92 6.76 16.07
N GLY A 147 4.90 5.91 16.15
CA GLY A 147 3.79 6.01 17.09
C GLY A 147 4.20 5.85 18.56
N ILE A 148 5.41 5.33 18.85
CA ILE A 148 5.93 5.26 20.23
C ILE A 148 6.03 6.67 20.83
N GLU A 149 6.36 7.68 20.02
CA GLU A 149 6.48 9.08 20.42
C GLU A 149 5.25 9.94 20.01
N ASP A 150 4.36 9.41 19.16
CA ASP A 150 3.14 10.07 18.68
C ASP A 150 1.91 9.18 18.98
N SER A 151 1.29 9.38 20.12
CA SER A 151 0.13 8.58 20.59
C SER A 151 -1.05 8.63 19.63
N ASP A 152 -1.24 9.75 18.92
CA ASP A 152 -2.31 9.89 17.94
C ASP A 152 -2.03 9.01 16.71
N LEU A 153 -0.76 8.96 16.28
CA LEU A 153 -0.35 8.06 15.20
C LEU A 153 -0.48 6.60 15.62
N ALA A 154 -0.08 6.26 16.84
CA ALA A 154 -0.27 4.91 17.39
C ALA A 154 -1.73 4.50 17.36
N GLY A 155 -2.65 5.38 17.76
CA GLY A 155 -4.09 5.16 17.69
C GLY A 155 -4.58 4.89 16.27
N VAL A 156 -4.08 5.63 15.28
CA VAL A 156 -4.41 5.41 13.86
C VAL A 156 -3.95 4.03 13.39
N ILE A 157 -2.70 3.67 13.68
CA ILE A 157 -2.13 2.38 13.23
C ILE A 157 -2.84 1.19 13.90
N ASN A 158 -3.22 1.31 15.17
CA ASN A 158 -3.96 0.28 15.89
C ASN A 158 -5.37 0.04 15.30
N ASN A 159 -5.91 0.98 14.55
CA ASN A 159 -7.17 0.84 13.84
C ASN A 159 -7.02 0.14 12.48
N ILE A 160 -5.81 -0.25 12.06
CA ILE A 160 -5.56 -0.83 10.73
C ILE A 160 -5.09 -2.27 10.85
N ASN A 161 -5.81 -3.19 10.21
CA ASN A 161 -5.40 -4.58 10.02
C ASN A 161 -5.20 -4.85 8.52
N LEU A 162 -4.03 -5.38 8.14
CA LEU A 162 -3.67 -5.64 6.74
C LEU A 162 -3.50 -7.15 6.49
N LEU A 163 -4.18 -7.65 5.46
CA LEU A 163 -4.13 -9.05 5.01
C LEU A 163 -3.61 -9.12 3.57
N ASN A 164 -2.78 -10.14 3.29
CA ASN A 164 -2.37 -10.45 1.91
C ASN A 164 -3.24 -11.59 1.40
N GLU A 165 -4.39 -11.26 0.85
CA GLU A 165 -5.41 -12.20 0.40
C GLU A 165 -6.05 -11.72 -0.90
N ASP A 166 -6.77 -12.62 -1.55
CA ASP A 166 -7.67 -12.27 -2.65
C ASP A 166 -9.01 -11.77 -2.11
N SER A 167 -9.46 -10.62 -2.59
CA SER A 167 -10.66 -9.94 -2.08
C SER A 167 -11.94 -10.73 -2.27
N ILE A 168 -12.09 -11.43 -3.40
CA ILE A 168 -13.26 -12.26 -3.71
C ILE A 168 -13.31 -13.43 -2.73
N SER A 169 -12.20 -14.14 -2.60
CA SER A 169 -12.09 -15.27 -1.68
C SER A 169 -12.33 -14.85 -0.23
N HIS A 170 -11.87 -13.67 0.17
CA HIS A 170 -12.09 -13.13 1.50
C HIS A 170 -13.58 -12.82 1.73
N LEU A 171 -14.23 -12.14 0.78
CA LEU A 171 -15.65 -11.79 0.86
C LEU A 171 -16.54 -13.05 0.92
N ASP A 172 -16.23 -14.07 0.14
CA ASP A 172 -16.95 -15.35 0.16
C ASP A 172 -16.82 -16.08 1.51
N ALA A 173 -15.68 -15.89 2.21
CA ALA A 173 -15.39 -16.54 3.48
C ALA A 173 -15.92 -15.78 4.71
N ILE A 174 -16.33 -14.52 4.58
CA ILE A 174 -16.81 -13.72 5.71
C ILE A 174 -18.13 -14.26 6.25
N GLY A 175 -18.07 -14.77 7.48
CA GLY A 175 -19.27 -15.19 8.22
C GLY A 175 -20.13 -13.99 8.69
N PRO A 176 -21.43 -14.20 8.94
CA PRO A 176 -22.37 -13.13 9.31
C PRO A 176 -21.94 -12.28 10.50
N LEU A 177 -21.19 -12.86 11.46
CA LEU A 177 -20.75 -12.19 12.68
C LEU A 177 -19.53 -11.28 12.49
N ASN A 178 -18.82 -11.42 11.35
CA ASN A 178 -17.59 -10.69 11.05
C ASN A 178 -17.77 -9.70 9.90
N ARG A 179 -19.01 -9.43 9.49
CA ARG A 179 -19.29 -8.48 8.41
C ARG A 179 -18.93 -7.06 8.84
N PRO A 180 -18.20 -6.31 7.99
CA PRO A 180 -17.97 -4.88 8.22
C PRO A 180 -19.28 -4.10 8.02
N ASP A 181 -19.35 -2.88 8.53
CA ASP A 181 -20.46 -1.97 8.24
C ASP A 181 -20.41 -1.50 6.77
N ILE A 182 -19.19 -1.32 6.25
CA ILE A 182 -18.95 -0.78 4.90
C ILE A 182 -17.89 -1.63 4.18
N ILE A 183 -18.14 -1.96 2.93
CA ILE A 183 -17.14 -2.44 1.98
C ILE A 183 -16.73 -1.27 1.10
N TYR A 184 -15.45 -0.90 1.14
CA TYR A 184 -14.87 0.15 0.32
C TYR A 184 -14.18 -0.46 -0.89
N VAL A 185 -14.50 0.05 -2.08
CA VAL A 185 -13.99 -0.44 -3.37
C VAL A 185 -13.55 0.75 -4.21
N ASP A 186 -12.25 0.89 -4.42
CA ASP A 186 -11.65 1.89 -5.33
C ASP A 186 -10.65 1.22 -6.28
N PRO A 187 -11.15 0.46 -7.27
CA PRO A 187 -10.29 -0.27 -8.19
C PRO A 187 -9.48 0.68 -9.06
N MET A 188 -8.24 0.31 -9.34
CA MET A 188 -7.41 1.02 -10.30
C MET A 188 -7.94 0.80 -11.72
N PHE A 189 -8.87 1.64 -12.17
CA PHE A 189 -9.42 1.58 -13.53
C PHE A 189 -8.34 1.92 -14.58
N PRO A 190 -8.36 1.25 -15.76
CA PRO A 190 -7.50 1.63 -16.86
C PRO A 190 -7.79 3.07 -17.27
N GLU A 191 -6.75 3.80 -17.61
CA GLU A 191 -6.74 5.23 -17.93
C GLU A 191 -7.94 5.67 -18.79
N ARG A 192 -8.73 6.61 -18.28
CA ARG A 192 -9.55 7.46 -19.16
C ARG A 192 -8.60 8.27 -20.04
N LYS A 193 -8.70 8.12 -21.34
CA LYS A 193 -7.84 8.76 -22.37
C LYS A 193 -7.82 10.30 -22.36
N LYS A 194 -8.29 10.98 -21.31
CA LYS A 194 -8.29 12.45 -21.23
C LYS A 194 -7.84 12.92 -19.87
N SER A 195 -6.65 13.54 -19.89
CA SER A 195 -6.11 14.58 -19.00
C SER A 195 -6.15 14.31 -17.49
N ALA A 196 -5.07 13.97 -17.01
CA ALA A 196 -4.27 14.51 -15.90
C ALA A 196 -3.06 13.60 -15.87
N GLN A 197 -1.90 14.16 -15.72
CA GLN A 197 -0.69 13.39 -15.51
C GLN A 197 -0.97 12.41 -14.36
N VAL A 198 -1.24 11.13 -14.70
CA VAL A 198 -1.43 10.05 -13.72
C VAL A 198 -0.23 10.18 -12.80
N LYS A 199 -0.46 10.34 -11.50
CA LYS A 199 0.64 10.48 -10.54
C LYS A 199 1.63 9.37 -10.81
N LYS A 200 2.93 9.69 -10.85
CA LYS A 200 4.01 8.73 -11.18
C LYS A 200 3.92 7.46 -10.33
N GLU A 201 3.42 7.57 -9.11
CA GLU A 201 3.12 6.46 -8.20
C GLU A 201 2.07 5.50 -8.77
N MET A 202 0.98 6.03 -9.35
CA MET A 202 -0.07 5.21 -9.98
C MET A 202 0.46 4.48 -11.22
N GLN A 203 1.32 5.13 -12.03
CA GLN A 203 1.95 4.46 -13.18
C GLN A 203 2.84 3.30 -12.74
N ALA A 204 3.60 3.48 -11.65
CA ALA A 204 4.41 2.42 -11.09
C ALA A 204 3.56 1.26 -10.55
N LEU A 205 2.46 1.56 -9.85
CA LEU A 205 1.53 0.54 -9.35
C LEU A 205 0.91 -0.25 -10.50
N HIS A 206 0.46 0.40 -11.58
CA HIS A 206 -0.02 -0.30 -12.77
C HIS A 206 1.02 -1.26 -13.36
N GLN A 207 2.30 -0.91 -13.28
CA GLN A 207 3.39 -1.78 -13.74
C GLN A 207 3.61 -2.99 -12.81
N ILE A 208 3.29 -2.87 -11.51
CA ILE A 208 3.41 -3.98 -10.54
C ILE A 208 2.18 -4.90 -10.59
N VAL A 209 0.99 -4.28 -10.54
CA VAL A 209 -0.30 -4.98 -10.37
C VAL A 209 -0.80 -5.55 -11.70
N GLY A 210 -0.46 -4.89 -12.82
CA GLY A 210 -1.12 -5.18 -14.10
C GLY A 210 -2.52 -4.58 -14.18
N GLY A 211 -3.32 -4.99 -15.17
CA GLY A 211 -4.73 -4.60 -15.27
C GLY A 211 -5.57 -5.31 -14.21
N ASP A 212 -6.48 -4.56 -13.61
CA ASP A 212 -7.45 -5.09 -12.62
C ASP A 212 -8.71 -5.58 -13.35
N GLU A 213 -8.52 -6.60 -14.21
CA GLU A 213 -9.54 -7.08 -15.16
C GLU A 213 -10.75 -7.71 -14.47
N ASP A 214 -10.61 -8.12 -13.21
CA ASP A 214 -11.65 -8.78 -12.42
C ASP A 214 -12.28 -7.88 -11.34
N SER A 215 -11.92 -6.59 -11.30
CA SER A 215 -12.49 -5.64 -10.34
C SER A 215 -14.02 -5.51 -10.44
N HIS A 216 -14.60 -5.74 -11.64
CA HIS A 216 -16.05 -5.75 -11.82
C HIS A 216 -16.75 -6.87 -11.05
N LYS A 217 -16.09 -8.03 -10.83
CA LYS A 217 -16.66 -9.14 -10.07
C LYS A 217 -16.88 -8.82 -8.60
N ILE A 218 -16.05 -7.93 -8.03
CA ILE A 218 -16.22 -7.47 -6.65
C ILE A 218 -17.55 -6.72 -6.47
N LEU A 219 -18.02 -6.02 -7.51
CA LEU A 219 -19.25 -5.25 -7.48
C LEU A 219 -20.51 -6.12 -7.72
N GLU A 220 -20.34 -7.40 -8.10
CA GLU A 220 -21.42 -8.35 -8.33
C GLU A 220 -21.69 -9.27 -7.10
N LEU A 221 -20.81 -9.21 -6.09
CA LEU A 221 -20.93 -9.92 -4.81
C LEU A 221 -21.75 -9.12 -3.80
#